data_d99ee0472150c76ef12f317162c8fed8
#
_entry.id   d99ee0472150c76ef12f317162c8fed8
#
_cell.length_a   1.000
_cell.length_b   1.000
_cell.length_c   1.000
_cell.angle_alpha   90.00
_cell.angle_beta   90.00
_cell.angle_gamma   90.00
#
_symmetry.space_group_name_H-M   'P 1'
#
loop_
_entity.id
_entity.type
_entity.pdbx_description
1 polymer ?
#
loop_
_entity_poly.entity_id
_entity_poly.type
_entity_poly.pdbx_seq_one_letter_code
_entity_poly.pdbx_strand_id
1 'polypeptide(L)'
;LGMKVAERLKEKPDICNAIGAHHEEIEMDNLISPIVQVCDAISGARPGARREVVEAYIQRLNKLEEMAMSYPGVVKTYAIQAGRELRVIVGADKVTDQDADRIAYDLSKKIQTEMTYPGQIKITVIRETRAVQYAK
;
A
#
# COMPACT_ATOMS: atom_id res chain seq x y z
N LEU A 1 15.09 -4.90 9.77
CA LEU A 1 15.15 -5.93 8.72
C LEU A 1 16.43 -5.78 7.88
N GLY A 2 16.77 -4.58 7.39
CA GLY A 2 17.94 -4.30 6.54
C GLY A 2 19.27 -4.72 7.14
N MET A 3 19.51 -4.39 8.42
CA MET A 3 20.71 -4.79 9.13
C MET A 3 20.97 -6.31 9.10
N LYS A 4 19.93 -7.12 9.41
CA LYS A 4 20.04 -8.60 9.37
C LYS A 4 20.36 -9.14 7.97
N VAL A 5 19.93 -8.46 6.92
CA VAL A 5 20.28 -8.83 5.55
C VAL A 5 21.73 -8.52 5.26
N ALA A 6 22.22 -7.34 5.65
CA ALA A 6 23.61 -6.94 5.49
C ALA A 6 24.58 -7.87 6.25
N GLU A 7 24.25 -8.22 7.49
CA GLU A 7 25.01 -9.21 8.29
C GLU A 7 25.09 -10.57 7.60
N ARG A 8 23.97 -11.06 7.07
CA ARG A 8 23.92 -12.34 6.32
C ARG A 8 24.78 -12.31 5.06
N LEU A 9 24.85 -11.14 4.40
CA LEU A 9 25.70 -10.92 3.23
C LEU A 9 27.16 -10.62 3.60
N LYS A 10 27.51 -10.66 4.88
CA LYS A 10 28.88 -10.41 5.40
C LYS A 10 29.40 -9.01 5.08
N GLU A 11 28.53 -8.01 5.10
CA GLU A 11 28.92 -6.62 5.03
C GLU A 11 29.73 -6.22 6.28
N LYS A 12 30.53 -5.14 6.16
CA LYS A 12 31.33 -4.64 7.27
C LYS A 12 30.46 -4.24 8.47
N PRO A 13 30.91 -4.48 9.72
CA PRO A 13 30.14 -4.14 10.92
C PRO A 13 29.65 -2.68 10.94
N ASP A 14 30.51 -1.73 10.57
CA ASP A 14 30.14 -0.31 10.51
C ASP A 14 28.99 -0.02 9.55
N ILE A 15 28.93 -0.74 8.42
CA ILE A 15 27.82 -0.63 7.45
C ILE A 15 26.54 -1.22 8.05
N CYS A 16 26.66 -2.39 8.70
CA CYS A 16 25.51 -3.01 9.36
C CYS A 16 24.95 -2.13 10.47
N ASN A 17 25.83 -1.51 11.29
CA ASN A 17 25.42 -0.57 12.32
C ASN A 17 24.73 0.67 11.68
N ALA A 18 25.32 1.27 10.65
CA ALA A 18 24.72 2.43 9.99
C ALA A 18 23.32 2.12 9.43
N ILE A 19 23.09 0.93 8.87
CA ILE A 19 21.77 0.49 8.39
C ILE A 19 20.77 0.34 9.54
N GLY A 20 21.21 -0.13 10.70
CA GLY A 20 20.32 -0.34 11.86
C GLY A 20 20.08 0.92 12.70
N ALA A 21 21.08 1.81 12.79
CA ALA A 21 21.11 2.91 13.75
C ALA A 21 20.63 4.26 13.21
N HIS A 22 20.57 4.47 11.89
CA HIS A 22 20.24 5.80 11.32
C HIS A 22 18.80 6.29 11.62
N HIS A 23 17.93 5.43 12.11
CA HIS A 23 16.60 5.79 12.64
C HIS A 23 16.51 5.66 14.18
N GLU A 24 17.65 5.60 14.87
CA GLU A 24 17.73 5.51 16.34
C GLU A 24 17.11 4.23 16.94
N GLU A 25 16.94 3.18 16.12
CA GLU A 25 16.44 1.89 16.60
C GLU A 25 17.47 1.09 17.40
N ILE A 26 18.76 1.34 17.17
CA ILE A 26 19.88 0.77 17.90
C ILE A 26 20.95 1.84 18.15
N GLU A 27 21.87 1.60 19.08
CA GLU A 27 22.95 2.52 19.40
C GLU A 27 23.93 2.70 18.23
N MET A 28 24.38 3.92 18.00
CA MET A 28 25.40 4.25 17.00
C MET A 28 26.79 4.01 17.59
N ASP A 29 27.50 3.01 17.11
CA ASP A 29 28.82 2.61 17.60
C ASP A 29 29.99 3.15 16.77
N ASN A 30 29.69 3.88 15.68
CA ASN A 30 30.69 4.44 14.76
C ASN A 30 30.24 5.80 14.17
N LEU A 31 31.17 6.52 13.52
CA LEU A 31 30.92 7.83 12.94
C LEU A 31 30.11 7.79 11.62
N ILE A 32 29.99 6.63 10.99
CA ILE A 32 29.26 6.48 9.73
C ILE A 32 27.76 6.60 9.98
N SER A 33 27.26 6.03 11.08
CA SER A 33 25.84 6.01 11.42
C SER A 33 25.24 7.41 11.55
N PRO A 34 25.79 8.36 12.30
CA PRO A 34 25.26 9.74 12.35
C PRO A 34 25.40 10.49 11.02
N ILE A 35 26.45 10.21 10.22
CA ILE A 35 26.58 10.81 8.89
C ILE A 35 25.46 10.33 7.98
N VAL A 36 25.16 9.03 7.97
CA VAL A 36 24.06 8.46 7.20
C VAL A 36 22.72 9.06 7.64
N GLN A 37 22.48 9.20 8.94
CA GLN A 37 21.26 9.83 9.49
C GLN A 37 21.09 11.26 8.98
N VAL A 38 22.14 12.07 9.02
CA VAL A 38 22.09 13.46 8.52
C VAL A 38 21.83 13.49 7.01
N CYS A 39 22.52 12.63 6.23
CA CYS A 39 22.34 12.54 4.79
C CYS A 39 20.90 12.11 4.42
N ASP A 40 20.32 11.16 5.16
CA ASP A 40 18.94 10.72 4.97
C ASP A 40 17.95 11.86 5.27
N ALA A 41 18.14 12.56 6.39
CA ALA A 41 17.32 13.73 6.75
C ALA A 41 17.37 14.83 5.69
N ILE A 42 18.57 15.17 5.18
CA ILE A 42 18.75 16.15 4.10
C ILE A 42 18.08 15.65 2.82
N SER A 43 18.26 14.38 2.47
CA SER A 43 17.65 13.79 1.27
C SER A 43 16.13 13.83 1.33
N GLY A 44 15.54 13.51 2.48
CA GLY A 44 14.10 13.55 2.70
C GLY A 44 13.51 14.96 2.76
N ALA A 45 14.33 15.96 3.13
CA ALA A 45 13.93 17.37 3.19
C ALA A 45 14.00 18.11 1.84
N ARG A 46 14.62 17.51 0.81
CA ARG A 46 14.73 18.16 -0.50
C ARG A 46 13.35 18.42 -1.11
N PRO A 47 13.18 19.57 -1.80
CA PRO A 47 11.95 19.85 -2.56
C PRO A 47 11.65 18.72 -3.55
N GLY A 48 10.44 18.19 -3.52
CA GLY A 48 10.00 17.11 -4.41
C GLY A 48 10.09 15.69 -3.83
N ALA A 49 11.04 15.38 -2.94
CA ALA A 49 11.24 14.02 -2.42
C ALA A 49 9.98 13.44 -1.77
N ARG A 50 9.28 14.22 -0.92
CA ARG A 50 8.00 13.82 -0.31
C ARG A 50 6.85 13.84 -1.30
N ARG A 51 6.88 14.75 -2.28
CA ARG A 51 5.83 14.89 -3.28
C ARG A 51 5.79 13.69 -4.22
N GLU A 52 6.93 13.20 -4.68
CA GLU A 52 7.04 12.00 -5.52
C GLU A 52 6.49 10.76 -4.81
N VAL A 53 6.77 10.60 -3.51
CA VAL A 53 6.21 9.49 -2.70
C VAL A 53 4.69 9.61 -2.58
N VAL A 54 4.17 10.81 -2.35
CA VAL A 54 2.71 11.05 -2.24
C VAL A 54 2.04 10.84 -3.59
N GLU A 55 2.61 11.33 -4.67
CA GLU A 55 2.07 11.14 -6.03
C GLU A 55 2.03 9.65 -6.43
N ALA A 56 3.10 8.92 -6.20
CA ALA A 56 3.15 7.47 -6.44
C ALA A 56 2.12 6.69 -5.59
N TYR A 57 1.91 7.14 -4.35
CA TYR A 57 0.90 6.59 -3.47
C TYR A 57 -0.52 6.82 -4.02
N ILE A 58 -0.84 8.07 -4.42
CA ILE A 58 -2.14 8.42 -5.00
C ILE A 58 -2.39 7.64 -6.30
N GLN A 59 -1.39 7.57 -7.19
CA GLN A 59 -1.50 6.79 -8.43
C GLN A 59 -1.80 5.31 -8.15
N ARG A 60 -1.19 4.72 -7.13
CA ARG A 60 -1.47 3.34 -6.72
C ARG A 60 -2.90 3.17 -6.23
N LEU A 61 -3.43 4.09 -5.43
CA LEU A 61 -4.83 4.05 -4.98
C LEU A 61 -5.79 4.15 -6.16
N ASN A 62 -5.57 5.10 -7.06
CA ASN A 62 -6.40 5.29 -8.25
C ASN A 62 -6.39 4.03 -9.12
N LYS A 63 -5.23 3.43 -9.35
CA LYS A 63 -5.11 2.19 -10.13
C LYS A 63 -5.88 1.03 -9.50
N LEU A 64 -5.85 0.88 -8.15
CA LEU A 64 -6.65 -0.12 -7.44
C LEU A 64 -8.16 0.08 -7.67
N GLU A 65 -8.62 1.31 -7.55
CA GLU A 65 -10.03 1.66 -7.75
C GLU A 65 -10.48 1.46 -9.20
N GLU A 66 -9.67 1.89 -10.17
CA GLU A 66 -9.93 1.71 -11.61
C GLU A 66 -10.02 0.22 -12.00
N MET A 67 -9.09 -0.59 -11.48
CA MET A 67 -9.12 -2.04 -11.73
C MET A 67 -10.43 -2.68 -11.24
N ALA A 68 -10.92 -2.28 -10.08
CA ALA A 68 -12.18 -2.79 -9.54
C ALA A 68 -13.39 -2.23 -10.28
N MET A 69 -13.39 -0.96 -10.69
CA MET A 69 -14.45 -0.34 -11.48
C MET A 69 -14.64 -0.98 -12.86
N SER A 70 -13.63 -1.67 -13.39
CA SER A 70 -13.73 -2.35 -14.68
C SER A 70 -14.62 -3.61 -14.66
N TYR A 71 -14.99 -4.11 -13.48
CA TYR A 71 -15.82 -5.30 -13.36
C TYR A 71 -17.32 -4.97 -13.54
N PRO A 72 -18.07 -5.80 -14.26
CA PRO A 72 -19.51 -5.58 -14.46
C PRO A 72 -20.28 -5.64 -13.15
N GLY A 73 -21.22 -4.73 -12.97
CA GLY A 73 -22.05 -4.64 -11.77
C GLY A 73 -21.42 -3.89 -10.60
N VAL A 74 -20.15 -3.48 -10.70
CA VAL A 74 -19.52 -2.60 -9.72
C VAL A 74 -20.10 -1.19 -9.85
N VAL A 75 -20.56 -0.66 -8.72
CA VAL A 75 -21.17 0.68 -8.62
C VAL A 75 -20.17 1.69 -8.07
N LYS A 76 -19.35 1.27 -7.10
CA LYS A 76 -18.41 2.15 -6.43
C LYS A 76 -17.25 1.37 -5.81
N THR A 77 -16.09 2.00 -5.72
CA THR A 77 -14.90 1.44 -5.11
C THR A 77 -14.27 2.43 -4.14
N TYR A 78 -13.59 1.92 -3.13
CA TYR A 78 -12.86 2.73 -2.14
C TYR A 78 -11.58 2.01 -1.73
N ALA A 79 -10.44 2.63 -2.00
CA ALA A 79 -9.18 2.23 -1.41
C ALA A 79 -9.02 2.91 -0.03
N ILE A 80 -9.04 2.13 1.03
CA ILE A 80 -8.99 2.61 2.42
C ILE A 80 -7.79 2.02 3.17
N GLN A 81 -7.56 2.45 4.41
CA GLN A 81 -6.44 2.00 5.24
C GLN A 81 -5.07 2.16 4.52
N ALA A 82 -4.84 3.31 3.92
CA ALA A 82 -3.65 3.59 3.14
C ALA A 82 -3.41 2.59 1.97
N GLY A 83 -4.50 2.14 1.33
CA GLY A 83 -4.45 1.19 0.21
C GLY A 83 -4.27 -0.27 0.62
N ARG A 84 -4.46 -0.59 1.91
CA ARG A 84 -4.41 -1.98 2.42
C ARG A 84 -5.75 -2.70 2.38
N GLU A 85 -6.84 -1.96 2.15
CA GLU A 85 -8.16 -2.53 1.93
C GLU A 85 -8.82 -1.86 0.72
N LEU A 86 -9.34 -2.67 -0.20
CA LEU A 86 -10.14 -2.24 -1.33
C LEU A 86 -11.57 -2.72 -1.12
N ARG A 87 -12.50 -1.77 -0.94
CA ARG A 87 -13.93 -2.03 -0.87
C ARG A 87 -14.57 -1.83 -2.22
N VAL A 88 -15.29 -2.83 -2.68
CA VAL A 88 -15.98 -2.87 -3.96
C VAL A 88 -17.47 -3.02 -3.68
N ILE A 89 -18.26 -2.01 -4.05
CA ILE A 89 -19.71 -2.03 -3.88
C ILE A 89 -20.34 -2.43 -5.19
N VAL A 90 -21.14 -3.47 -5.17
CA VAL A 90 -21.86 -4.00 -6.32
C VAL A 90 -23.37 -3.90 -6.12
N GLY A 91 -24.12 -3.69 -7.19
CA GLY A 91 -25.58 -3.67 -7.17
C GLY A 91 -26.13 -5.07 -6.90
N ALA A 92 -27.00 -5.20 -5.89
CA ALA A 92 -27.61 -6.47 -5.52
C ALA A 92 -28.56 -7.02 -6.61
N ASP A 93 -29.03 -6.16 -7.50
CA ASP A 93 -29.84 -6.48 -8.67
C ASP A 93 -29.05 -7.02 -9.87
N LYS A 94 -27.73 -6.77 -9.89
CA LYS A 94 -26.84 -7.10 -11.02
C LYS A 94 -25.83 -8.19 -10.73
N VAL A 95 -25.52 -8.43 -9.47
CA VAL A 95 -24.47 -9.33 -9.03
C VAL A 95 -25.03 -10.30 -7.98
N THR A 96 -24.89 -11.60 -8.20
CA THR A 96 -25.24 -12.63 -7.23
C THR A 96 -24.15 -12.78 -6.16
N ASP A 97 -24.40 -13.56 -5.09
CA ASP A 97 -23.39 -13.83 -4.07
C ASP A 97 -22.20 -14.59 -4.66
N GLN A 98 -22.46 -15.53 -5.58
CA GLN A 98 -21.42 -16.28 -6.28
C GLN A 98 -20.57 -15.36 -7.18
N ASP A 99 -21.20 -14.40 -7.85
CA ASP A 99 -20.47 -13.42 -8.66
C ASP A 99 -19.62 -12.51 -7.79
N ALA A 100 -20.10 -12.13 -6.60
CA ALA A 100 -19.33 -11.30 -5.66
C ALA A 100 -18.07 -12.04 -5.18
N ASP A 101 -18.16 -13.34 -4.85
CA ASP A 101 -17.02 -14.17 -4.51
C ASP A 101 -16.03 -14.27 -5.69
N ARG A 102 -16.54 -14.46 -6.89
CA ARG A 102 -15.72 -14.53 -8.10
C ARG A 102 -15.00 -13.21 -8.38
N ILE A 103 -15.69 -12.07 -8.26
CA ILE A 103 -15.08 -10.73 -8.40
C ILE A 103 -13.94 -10.56 -7.38
N ALA A 104 -14.16 -10.94 -6.11
CA ALA A 104 -13.14 -10.84 -5.09
C ALA A 104 -11.90 -11.69 -5.43
N TYR A 105 -12.10 -12.90 -5.90
CA TYR A 105 -11.02 -13.81 -6.30
C TYR A 105 -10.26 -13.29 -7.52
N ASP A 106 -10.97 -12.96 -8.61
CA ASP A 106 -10.37 -12.51 -9.87
C ASP A 106 -9.60 -11.20 -9.67
N LEU A 107 -10.18 -10.26 -8.91
CA LEU A 107 -9.53 -9.00 -8.57
C LEU A 107 -8.28 -9.21 -7.72
N SER A 108 -8.29 -10.16 -6.77
CA SER A 108 -7.10 -10.49 -5.98
C SER A 108 -5.95 -11.00 -6.86
N LYS A 109 -6.25 -11.85 -7.83
CA LYS A 109 -5.28 -12.37 -8.80
C LYS A 109 -4.75 -11.26 -9.70
N LYS A 110 -5.63 -10.43 -10.23
CA LYS A 110 -5.27 -9.32 -11.10
C LYS A 110 -4.34 -8.33 -10.39
N ILE A 111 -4.65 -7.96 -9.14
CA ILE A 111 -3.79 -7.09 -8.33
C ILE A 111 -2.42 -7.73 -8.11
N GLN A 112 -2.36 -9.04 -7.79
CA GLN A 112 -1.09 -9.75 -7.60
C GLN A 112 -0.19 -9.75 -8.83
N THR A 113 -0.77 -9.83 -10.02
CA THR A 113 -0.01 -9.89 -11.28
C THR A 113 0.36 -8.52 -11.85
N GLU A 114 -0.49 -7.52 -11.67
CA GLU A 114 -0.35 -6.22 -12.33
C GLU A 114 0.18 -5.09 -11.44
N MET A 115 0.27 -5.33 -10.12
CA MET A 115 0.69 -4.31 -9.17
C MET A 115 1.79 -4.77 -8.23
N THR A 116 2.76 -3.87 -7.98
CA THR A 116 3.72 -4.03 -6.89
C THR A 116 3.24 -3.23 -5.69
N TYR A 117 3.06 -3.91 -4.54
CA TYR A 117 2.62 -3.27 -3.30
C TYR A 117 3.31 -3.91 -2.08
N PRO A 118 3.54 -3.15 -1.02
CA PRO A 118 4.14 -3.67 0.20
C PRO A 118 3.08 -4.35 1.08
N GLY A 119 3.19 -5.66 1.27
CA GLY A 119 2.32 -6.42 2.18
C GLY A 119 1.11 -7.05 1.50
N GLN A 120 -0.04 -7.05 2.18
CA GLN A 120 -1.29 -7.65 1.70
C GLN A 120 -2.35 -6.58 1.48
N ILE A 121 -3.20 -6.78 0.48
CA ILE A 121 -4.39 -5.97 0.24
C ILE A 121 -5.61 -6.85 0.51
N LYS A 122 -6.45 -6.42 1.46
CA LYS A 122 -7.75 -7.03 1.71
C LYS A 122 -8.74 -6.56 0.67
N ILE A 123 -9.43 -7.47 -0.01
CA ILE A 123 -10.50 -7.15 -0.95
C ILE A 123 -11.83 -7.53 -0.32
N THR A 124 -12.74 -6.57 -0.24
CA THR A 124 -14.08 -6.74 0.34
C THR A 124 -15.11 -6.35 -0.70
N VAL A 125 -15.85 -7.32 -1.24
CA VAL A 125 -16.98 -7.07 -2.14
C VAL A 125 -18.26 -7.03 -1.31
N ILE A 126 -19.03 -5.97 -1.48
CA ILE A 126 -20.26 -5.70 -0.72
C ILE A 126 -21.42 -5.57 -1.71
N ARG A 127 -22.41 -6.45 -1.59
CA ARG A 127 -23.70 -6.28 -2.28
C ARG A 127 -24.58 -5.34 -1.47
N GLU A 128 -25.04 -4.27 -2.11
CA GLU A 128 -25.81 -3.24 -1.42
C GLU A 128 -27.16 -3.00 -2.08
N THR A 129 -28.21 -2.95 -1.26
CA THR A 129 -29.52 -2.42 -1.63
C THR A 129 -29.81 -1.19 -0.76
N ARG A 130 -30.11 -0.05 -1.37
CA ARG A 130 -30.45 1.19 -0.65
C ARG A 130 -31.91 1.56 -0.87
N ALA A 131 -32.64 1.77 0.22
CA ALA A 131 -33.91 2.48 0.21
C ALA A 131 -33.71 3.87 0.84
N VAL A 132 -34.09 4.92 0.13
CA VAL A 132 -33.93 6.32 0.61
C VAL A 132 -35.30 6.97 0.66
N GLN A 133 -35.65 7.55 1.82
CA GLN A 133 -36.83 8.37 2.02
C GLN A 133 -36.44 9.68 2.71
N TYR A 134 -37.10 10.76 2.34
CA TYR A 134 -36.87 12.07 2.97
C TYR A 134 -38.06 12.43 3.84
N ALA A 135 -37.83 12.61 5.15
CA ALA A 135 -38.82 13.28 6.02
C ALA A 135 -38.76 14.80 5.74
N LYS A 136 -39.91 15.42 5.56
CA LYS A 136 -40.08 16.89 5.42
C LYS A 136 -40.65 17.43 6.73
#